data_c94fa848c0766ed98e562ca5e3a0f812
#
_entry.id   c94fa848c0766ed98e562ca5e3a0f812
#
_cell.length_a   1.000
_cell.length_b   1.000
_cell.length_c   1.000
_cell.angle_alpha   90.00
_cell.angle_beta   90.00
_cell.angle_gamma   90.00
#
_symmetry.space_group_name_H-M   'P 1'
#
loop_
_entity.id
_entity.type
_entity.pdbx_description
1 polymer ?
#
loop_
_entity_poly.entity_id
_entity_poly.type
_entity_poly.pdbx_seq_one_letter_code
_entity_poly.pdbx_strand_id
1 'polypeptide(L)' 'MIGRLHGTVVEKSAPQIIIDIHGVGYEVETPLPTFCQVALGKEATLWIHQVIREDANLLYGFIDREERALFRLLLKVSGV' A
#
# COMPACT_ATOMS: atom_id res chain seq x y z
N MET A 1 4.06 11.42 7.85
CA MET A 1 3.80 10.69 6.59
C MET A 1 3.97 9.19 6.82
N ILE A 2 3.07 8.40 6.26
CA ILE A 2 3.10 6.95 6.45
C ILE A 2 4.06 6.33 5.45
N GLY A 3 5.06 5.60 5.95
CA GLY A 3 6.06 4.95 5.10
C GLY A 3 6.02 3.43 5.11
N ARG A 4 5.37 2.83 6.11
CA ARG A 4 5.32 1.38 6.28
C ARG A 4 4.15 1.01 7.17
N LEU A 5 3.44 -0.05 6.82
CA LEU A 5 2.37 -0.60 7.65
C LEU A 5 2.59 -2.09 7.86
N HIS A 6 2.36 -2.55 9.09
CA HIS A 6 2.40 -3.96 9.43
C HIS A 6 1.15 -4.31 10.22
N GLY A 7 0.40 -5.28 9.75
CA GLY A 7 -0.82 -5.69 10.41
C GLY A 7 -1.47 -6.88 9.72
N THR A 8 -2.74 -7.06 9.98
CA THR A 8 -3.52 -8.19 9.44
C THR A 8 -4.35 -7.73 8.24
N VAL A 9 -4.30 -8.48 7.15
CA VAL A 9 -5.12 -8.22 5.98
C VAL A 9 -6.54 -8.69 6.27
N VAL A 10 -7.47 -7.75 6.41
CA VAL A 10 -8.86 -8.08 6.78
C VAL A 10 -9.84 -8.02 5.62
N GLU A 11 -9.43 -7.38 4.51
CA GLU A 11 -10.27 -7.30 3.32
C GLU A 11 -9.39 -7.17 2.08
N LYS A 12 -9.81 -7.84 1.00
CA LYS A 12 -9.15 -7.76 -0.29
C LYS A 12 -10.21 -7.52 -1.37
N SER A 13 -10.10 -6.41 -2.07
CA SER A 13 -10.97 -6.06 -3.20
C SER A 13 -10.10 -5.33 -4.22
N ALA A 14 -9.58 -6.06 -5.21
CA ALA A 14 -8.58 -5.56 -6.14
C ALA A 14 -8.96 -4.21 -6.73
N PRO A 15 -8.05 -3.23 -6.78
CA PRO A 15 -6.64 -3.29 -6.38
C PRO A 15 -6.38 -2.94 -4.91
N GLN A 16 -7.42 -2.84 -4.10
CA GLN A 16 -7.34 -2.40 -2.72
C GLN A 16 -7.28 -3.55 -1.74
N ILE A 17 -6.55 -3.34 -0.66
CA ILE A 17 -6.62 -4.17 0.53
C ILE A 17 -6.88 -3.27 1.74
N ILE A 18 -7.46 -3.84 2.80
CA ILE A 18 -7.53 -3.17 4.09
C ILE A 18 -6.64 -3.93 5.05
N ILE A 19 -5.67 -3.22 5.61
CA ILE A 19 -4.76 -3.77 6.62
C ILE A 19 -5.14 -3.18 7.98
N ASP A 20 -5.40 -4.07 8.93
CA ASP A 20 -5.82 -3.67 10.28
C ASP A 20 -4.61 -3.64 11.21
N ILE A 21 -4.42 -2.49 11.85
CA ILE A 21 -3.35 -2.29 12.82
C ILE A 21 -3.97 -1.78 14.11
N HIS A 22 -4.04 -2.65 15.09
CA HIS A 22 -4.62 -2.33 16.40
C HIS A 22 -6.02 -1.70 16.30
N GLY A 23 -6.85 -2.22 15.42
CA GLY A 23 -8.23 -1.77 15.26
C GLY A 23 -8.43 -0.63 14.27
N VAL A 24 -7.34 -0.12 13.67
CA VAL A 24 -7.44 0.90 12.62
C VAL A 24 -7.25 0.21 11.27
N GLY A 25 -8.24 0.32 10.39
CA GLY A 25 -8.16 -0.23 9.04
C GLY A 25 -7.64 0.79 8.04
N TYR A 26 -6.53 0.50 7.41
CA TYR A 26 -5.96 1.36 6.36
C TYR A 26 -6.29 0.78 4.99
N GLU A 27 -6.92 1.58 4.14
CA GLU A 27 -7.15 1.21 2.75
C GLU A 27 -5.90 1.50 1.94
N VAL A 28 -5.34 0.48 1.31
CA VAL A 28 -4.10 0.59 0.56
C VAL A 28 -4.30 0.06 -0.84
N GLU A 29 -3.93 0.84 -1.84
CA GLU A 29 -3.91 0.37 -3.22
C GLU A 29 -2.59 -0.33 -3.48
N THR A 30 -2.67 -1.51 -4.12
CA THR A 30 -1.49 -2.33 -4.37
C THR A 30 -1.41 -2.72 -5.84
N PRO A 31 -0.19 -2.85 -6.40
CA PRO A 31 -0.05 -3.47 -7.71
C PRO A 31 -0.46 -4.94 -7.62
N LEU A 32 -0.86 -5.50 -8.74
CA LEU A 32 -1.37 -6.86 -8.77
C LEU A 32 -0.44 -7.91 -8.15
N PRO A 33 0.88 -7.89 -8.41
CA PRO A 33 1.76 -8.85 -7.77
C PRO A 33 1.73 -8.78 -6.24
N THR A 34 1.73 -7.58 -5.67
CA THR A 34 1.62 -7.39 -4.22
C THR A 34 0.27 -7.88 -3.72
N PHE A 35 -0.80 -7.53 -4.43
CA PHE A 35 -2.15 -7.96 -4.07
C PHE A 35 -2.23 -9.48 -3.98
N CYS A 36 -1.64 -10.19 -4.93
CA CYS A 36 -1.66 -11.65 -4.95
C CYS A 36 -0.79 -12.29 -3.87
N GLN A 37 0.24 -11.61 -3.41
CA GLN A 37 1.16 -12.15 -2.40
C GLN A 37 0.63 -12.02 -0.97
N VAL A 38 -0.23 -11.05 -0.70
CA VAL A 38 -0.81 -10.89 0.64
C VAL A 38 -2.03 -11.80 0.77
N ALA A 39 -2.17 -12.45 1.92
CA ALA A 39 -3.24 -13.41 2.16
C ALA A 39 -4.25 -12.84 3.14
N LEU A 40 -5.53 -12.99 2.81
CA LEU A 40 -6.63 -12.60 3.68
C LEU A 40 -6.51 -13.33 5.03
N GLY A 41 -6.63 -12.57 6.12
CA GLY A 41 -6.54 -13.12 7.47
C GLY A 41 -5.12 -13.32 7.98
N LYS A 42 -4.11 -13.01 7.19
CA LYS A 42 -2.70 -13.18 7.57
C LYS A 42 -2.03 -11.83 7.78
N GLU A 43 -0.94 -11.85 8.53
CA GLU A 43 -0.14 -10.65 8.72
C GLU A 43 0.65 -10.34 7.45
N ALA A 44 0.82 -9.04 7.20
CA ALA A 44 1.58 -8.56 6.07
C ALA A 44 2.29 -7.26 6.43
N THR A 45 3.41 -7.01 5.77
CA THR A 45 4.11 -5.74 5.85
C THR A 45 4.07 -5.10 4.47
N LEU A 46 3.64 -3.85 4.42
CA LEU A 46 3.60 -3.10 3.18
C LEU A 46 4.45 -1.85 3.30
N TRP A 47 5.23 -1.58 2.27
CA TRP A 47 6.01 -0.35 2.14
C TRP A 47 5.16 0.66 1.42
N ILE A 48 4.96 1.82 2.04
CA ILE A 48 3.90 2.76 1.64
C ILE A 48 4.48 3.99 0.97
N HIS A 49 3.82 4.41 -0.08
CA HIS A 49 3.96 5.74 -0.66
C HIS A 49 2.64 6.47 -0.45
N GLN A 50 2.66 7.51 0.38
CA GLN A 50 1.46 8.28 0.69
C GLN A 50 1.39 9.51 -0.20
N VAL A 51 0.23 9.73 -0.79
CA VAL A 51 -0.06 10.93 -1.58
C VAL A 51 -1.16 11.71 -0.89
N ILE A 52 -0.83 12.92 -0.46
CA ILE A 52 -1.79 13.81 0.19
C ILE A 52 -2.15 14.92 -0.79
N ARG A 53 -3.42 15.05 -1.09
CA ARG A 53 -3.96 16.09 -1.95
C ARG A 53 -5.04 16.83 -1.17
N GLU A 54 -5.49 17.95 -1.72
CA GLU A 54 -6.53 18.76 -1.08
C GLU A 54 -7.80 17.96 -0.79
N ASP A 55 -8.17 17.06 -1.70
CA ASP A 55 -9.41 16.29 -1.63
C ASP A 55 -9.20 14.79 -1.44
N ALA A 56 -7.95 14.34 -1.25
CA ALA A 56 -7.65 12.92 -1.16
C ALA A 56 -6.40 12.64 -0.36
N ASN A 57 -6.40 11.48 0.29
CA ASN A 57 -5.24 10.95 1.02
C ASN A 57 -5.12 9.48 0.61
N LEU A 58 -4.17 9.20 -0.28
CA LEU A 58 -4.02 7.89 -0.90
C LEU A 58 -2.78 7.18 -0.38
N LEU A 59 -2.94 5.89 -0.12
CA LEU A 59 -1.84 5.02 0.29
C LEU A 59 -1.61 3.98 -0.81
N TYR A 60 -0.38 3.93 -1.31
CA TYR A 60 0.05 2.90 -2.26
C TYR A 60 1.03 1.97 -1.55
N GLY A 61 0.77 0.66 -1.61
CA GLY A 61 1.54 -0.32 -0.86
C GLY A 61 2.28 -1.31 -1.76
N PHE A 62 3.50 -1.65 -1.35
CA PHE A 62 4.39 -2.53 -2.09
C PHE A 62 4.95 -3.59 -1.16
N ILE A 63 5.27 -4.75 -1.71
CA ILE A 63 5.75 -5.89 -0.93
C ILE A 63 7.14 -5.65 -0.34
N ASP A 64 7.95 -4.84 -0.99
CA ASP A 64 9.30 -4.50 -0.52
C ASP A 64 9.68 -3.08 -0.87
N ARG A 65 10.81 -2.64 -0.31
CA ARG A 65 11.31 -1.27 -0.48
C ARG A 65 11.75 -0.97 -1.91
N GLU A 66 12.27 -1.98 -2.60
CA GLU A 66 12.75 -1.81 -3.97
C GLU A 66 11.60 -1.51 -4.91
N GLU A 67 10.48 -2.18 -4.76
CA GLU A 67 9.29 -1.90 -5.57
C GLU A 67 8.76 -0.50 -5.32
N ARG A 68 8.76 -0.05 -4.05
CA ARG A 68 8.36 1.31 -3.73
C ARG A 68 9.31 2.33 -4.35
N ALA A 69 10.61 2.06 -4.31
CA ALA A 69 11.62 2.94 -4.91
C ALA A 69 11.42 3.05 -6.41
N LEU A 70 11.14 1.93 -7.08
CA LEU A 70 10.86 1.92 -8.52
C LEU A 70 9.62 2.74 -8.85
N PHE A 71 8.55 2.58 -8.08
CA PHE A 71 7.33 3.37 -8.24
C PHE A 71 7.61 4.86 -8.16
N ARG A 72 8.37 5.28 -7.14
CA ARG A 72 8.74 6.68 -6.94
C ARG A 72 9.59 7.22 -8.10
N LEU A 73 10.48 6.37 -8.62
CA LEU A 73 11.30 6.74 -9.77
C LEU A 73 10.44 6.95 -11.03
N LEU A 74 9.47 6.07 -11.25
CA LEU A 74 8.54 6.18 -12.38
C LEU A 74 7.69 7.45 -12.28
N LEU A 75 7.25 7.83 -11.10
CA LEU A 75 6.52 9.07 -10.89
C LEU A 75 7.37 10.29 -11.29
N LYS A 76 8.64 10.28 -10.92
CA LYS A 76 9.58 11.34 -11.28
C LYS A 76 9.76 11.46 -12.78
N VAL A 77 9.96 10.32 -13.46
CA VAL A 77 10.21 10.29 -14.90
C VAL A 77 8.98 10.72 -15.69
N SER A 78 7.79 10.36 -15.22
CA SER A 78 6.54 10.72 -15.91
C SER A 78 6.13 12.17 -15.69
N GLY A 79 6.80 12.90 -14.81
CA GLY A 79 6.47 14.30 -14.51
C GLY A 79 5.19 14.46 -13.70
N VAL A 80 4.77 13.43 -13.02
CA VAL A 80 3.54 13.42 -12.23
C VAL A 80 3.83 13.66 -10.77
#